data_7c90d6ba6483d030a785a7b18d964a5e
#
_entry.id   7c90d6ba6483d030a785a7b18d964a5e
#
_cell.length_a   1.000
_cell.length_b   1.000
_cell.length_c   1.000
_cell.angle_alpha   90.00
_cell.angle_beta   90.00
_cell.angle_gamma   90.00
#
_symmetry.space_group_name_H-M   'P 1'
#
loop_
_entity.id
_entity.type
_entity.pdbx_description
1 polymer ?
#
loop_
_entity_poly.entity_id
_entity_poly.type
_entity_poly.pdbx_seq_one_letter_code
_entity_poly.pdbx_strand_id
1 'polypeptide(L)'
;GGPIIPELGILCSPRGVQSRLSSSHPNRVRPGGRPVVTPAPVIATRGDESWALACPGGDVIVQAVAQVMWRVMTTGASLQEAVEAPRFASFNVPSAFHPHPSADRLVYTEGGINEREREQLRAQGHHVEVWPNFEFDAGSVQTIRSAPNSQGERVLTAGADPRRLAYGLAR
;
A
#
# COMPACT_ATOMS: atom_id res chain seq x y z
N GLY A 1 -8.93 17.12 -8.11
CA GLY A 1 -10.15 17.12 -7.31
C GLY A 1 -11.38 16.89 -8.18
N GLY A 2 -12.46 16.43 -7.57
CA GLY A 2 -13.74 16.27 -8.23
C GLY A 2 -14.60 17.54 -8.08
N PRO A 3 -15.75 17.63 -8.78
CA PRO A 3 -16.72 18.71 -8.57
C PRO A 3 -17.32 18.62 -7.15
N ILE A 4 -17.69 19.78 -6.63
CA ILE A 4 -18.41 19.88 -5.36
C ILE A 4 -19.90 20.00 -5.69
N ILE A 5 -20.75 19.35 -4.91
CA ILE A 5 -22.20 19.58 -4.91
C ILE A 5 -22.45 20.72 -3.92
N PRO A 6 -22.70 21.96 -4.39
CA PRO A 6 -22.70 23.14 -3.52
C PRO A 6 -23.74 23.06 -2.40
N GLU A 7 -24.93 22.53 -2.70
CA GLU A 7 -26.06 22.44 -1.77
C GLU A 7 -25.80 21.49 -0.60
N LEU A 8 -24.87 20.52 -0.79
CA LEU A 8 -24.54 19.51 0.21
C LEU A 8 -23.15 19.70 0.82
N GLY A 9 -22.30 20.57 0.23
CA GLY A 9 -20.91 20.72 0.62
C GLY A 9 -20.07 19.44 0.41
N ILE A 10 -20.52 18.52 -0.45
CA ILE A 10 -19.90 17.21 -0.67
C ILE A 10 -19.03 17.26 -1.93
N LEU A 11 -17.76 16.82 -1.79
CA LEU A 11 -16.87 16.59 -2.89
C LEU A 11 -17.20 15.25 -3.57
N CYS A 12 -17.48 15.28 -4.87
CA CYS A 12 -17.69 14.06 -5.65
C CYS A 12 -16.39 13.24 -5.73
N SER A 13 -16.52 11.93 -5.60
CA SER A 13 -15.39 11.02 -5.73
C SER A 13 -14.82 11.05 -7.16
N PRO A 14 -13.48 11.22 -7.34
CA PRO A 14 -12.83 11.16 -8.65
C PRO A 14 -12.59 9.72 -9.13
N ARG A 15 -13.20 8.71 -8.53
CA ARG A 15 -12.94 7.28 -8.82
C ARG A 15 -13.32 6.85 -10.24
N GLY A 16 -14.05 7.66 -11.00
CA GLY A 16 -14.30 7.43 -12.42
C GLY A 16 -13.04 7.22 -13.24
N VAL A 17 -11.91 7.83 -12.84
CA VAL A 17 -10.61 7.65 -13.52
C VAL A 17 -10.08 6.21 -13.46
N GLN A 18 -10.62 5.36 -12.60
CA GLN A 18 -10.28 3.94 -12.51
C GLN A 18 -11.14 3.04 -13.42
N SER A 19 -12.13 3.61 -14.07
CA SER A 19 -12.96 2.88 -15.04
C SER A 19 -12.30 2.81 -16.40
N ARG A 20 -12.63 1.79 -17.18
CA ARG A 20 -12.16 1.60 -18.54
C ARG A 20 -13.16 2.15 -19.55
N LEU A 21 -12.66 2.72 -20.66
CA LEU A 21 -13.51 3.27 -21.71
C LEU A 21 -13.88 2.20 -22.76
N SER A 22 -13.10 1.13 -22.90
CA SER A 22 -13.41 0.04 -23.82
C SER A 22 -14.71 -0.66 -23.43
N SER A 23 -15.62 -0.78 -24.38
CA SER A 23 -16.94 -1.43 -24.19
C SER A 23 -16.84 -2.94 -23.86
N SER A 24 -15.74 -3.59 -24.23
CA SER A 24 -15.49 -5.01 -23.95
C SER A 24 -14.89 -5.25 -22.57
N HIS A 25 -14.36 -4.22 -21.90
CA HIS A 25 -13.67 -4.40 -20.62
C HIS A 25 -14.68 -4.60 -19.47
N PRO A 26 -14.46 -5.56 -18.54
CA PRO A 26 -15.38 -5.80 -17.43
C PRO A 26 -15.59 -4.58 -16.53
N ASN A 27 -14.55 -3.76 -16.35
CA ASN A 27 -14.58 -2.52 -15.55
C ASN A 27 -14.94 -1.27 -16.36
N ARG A 28 -15.65 -1.42 -17.48
CA ARG A 28 -16.10 -0.29 -18.30
C ARG A 28 -17.09 0.59 -17.55
N VAL A 29 -17.13 1.86 -17.94
CA VAL A 29 -18.19 2.78 -17.49
C VAL A 29 -19.55 2.25 -17.96
N ARG A 30 -20.50 2.10 -17.06
CA ARG A 30 -21.90 1.70 -17.36
C ARG A 30 -22.84 2.16 -16.26
N PRO A 31 -24.11 2.44 -16.57
CA PRO A 31 -25.13 2.73 -15.56
C PRO A 31 -25.19 1.61 -14.50
N GLY A 32 -25.26 1.97 -13.22
CA GLY A 32 -25.27 1.04 -12.10
C GLY A 32 -23.97 0.25 -11.89
N GLY A 33 -22.92 0.50 -12.69
CA GLY A 33 -21.62 -0.12 -12.53
C GLY A 33 -20.88 0.42 -11.30
N ARG A 34 -20.20 -0.47 -10.55
CA ARG A 34 -19.29 -0.06 -9.47
C ARG A 34 -17.89 0.16 -10.06
N PRO A 35 -17.21 1.26 -9.76
CA PRO A 35 -15.83 1.45 -10.16
C PRO A 35 -14.92 0.50 -9.39
N VAL A 36 -13.78 0.13 -9.97
CA VAL A 36 -12.66 -0.46 -9.24
C VAL A 36 -12.12 0.59 -8.28
N VAL A 37 -11.72 0.16 -7.11
CA VAL A 37 -11.10 1.02 -6.09
C VAL A 37 -9.78 0.42 -5.62
N THR A 38 -8.81 1.26 -5.30
CA THR A 38 -7.50 0.84 -4.79
C THR A 38 -7.43 0.66 -3.27
N PRO A 39 -8.28 1.27 -2.41
CA PRO A 39 -8.22 1.06 -0.98
C PRO A 39 -8.28 -0.43 -0.63
N ALA A 40 -7.31 -0.88 0.16
CA ALA A 40 -7.17 -2.25 0.63
C ALA A 40 -6.83 -2.25 2.13
N PRO A 41 -7.78 -1.86 3.01
CA PRO A 41 -7.59 -2.02 4.44
C PRO A 41 -7.53 -3.51 4.79
N VAL A 42 -6.66 -3.88 5.71
CA VAL A 42 -6.44 -5.27 6.12
C VAL A 42 -6.66 -5.40 7.62
N ILE A 43 -7.35 -6.45 8.02
CA ILE A 43 -7.38 -6.97 9.38
C ILE A 43 -6.83 -8.38 9.32
N ALA A 44 -5.83 -8.67 10.13
CA ALA A 44 -5.24 -9.99 10.27
C ALA A 44 -5.34 -10.45 11.73
N THR A 45 -5.48 -11.75 11.95
CA THR A 45 -5.55 -12.35 13.28
C THR A 45 -4.66 -13.59 13.38
N ARG A 46 -4.03 -13.77 14.55
CA ARG A 46 -3.25 -14.96 14.87
C ARG A 46 -3.37 -15.25 16.37
N GLY A 47 -4.11 -16.30 16.74
CA GLY A 47 -4.47 -16.53 18.15
C GLY A 47 -5.21 -15.32 18.73
N ASP A 48 -4.73 -14.80 19.84
CA ASP A 48 -5.31 -13.64 20.53
C ASP A 48 -4.79 -12.30 20.02
N GLU A 49 -3.96 -12.30 19.01
CA GLU A 49 -3.42 -11.10 18.39
C GLU A 49 -4.24 -10.68 17.18
N SER A 50 -4.38 -9.38 16.99
CA SER A 50 -4.98 -8.81 15.79
C SER A 50 -4.22 -7.57 15.32
N TRP A 51 -4.18 -7.38 13.99
CA TRP A 51 -3.56 -6.24 13.33
C TRP A 51 -4.57 -5.56 12.43
N ALA A 52 -4.55 -4.25 12.41
CA ALA A 52 -5.22 -3.44 11.40
C ALA A 52 -4.18 -2.63 10.64
N LEU A 53 -4.23 -2.67 9.30
CA LEU A 53 -3.32 -1.96 8.43
C LEU A 53 -4.09 -1.21 7.35
N ALA A 54 -3.60 -0.02 7.04
CA ALA A 54 -4.07 0.75 5.90
C ALA A 54 -2.90 1.50 5.26
N CYS A 55 -3.03 1.78 3.97
CA CYS A 55 -1.99 2.46 3.20
C CYS A 55 -2.62 3.36 2.14
N PRO A 56 -2.24 4.63 2.01
CA PRO A 56 -2.42 5.40 0.79
C PRO A 56 -1.31 5.06 -0.21
N GLY A 57 -1.55 5.21 -1.52
CA GLY A 57 -0.50 4.97 -2.53
C GLY A 57 -0.99 4.42 -3.88
N GLY A 58 -2.29 4.32 -4.10
CA GLY A 58 -2.81 3.84 -5.40
C GLY A 58 -2.44 2.37 -5.66
N ASP A 59 -1.75 2.10 -6.75
CA ASP A 59 -1.41 0.73 -7.18
C ASP A 59 -0.38 0.03 -6.28
N VAL A 60 0.38 0.77 -5.47
CA VAL A 60 1.36 0.19 -4.54
C VAL A 60 0.76 -0.22 -3.20
N ILE A 61 -0.49 0.14 -2.90
CA ILE A 61 -1.13 -0.11 -1.60
C ILE A 61 -1.01 -1.57 -1.18
N VAL A 62 -1.45 -2.50 -2.02
CA VAL A 62 -1.45 -3.94 -1.71
C VAL A 62 -0.03 -4.46 -1.53
N GLN A 63 0.90 -4.01 -2.37
CA GLN A 63 2.31 -4.41 -2.32
C GLN A 63 2.98 -3.93 -1.02
N ALA A 64 2.74 -2.67 -0.63
CA ALA A 64 3.29 -2.10 0.59
C ALA A 64 2.74 -2.81 1.85
N VAL A 65 1.42 -3.00 1.93
CA VAL A 65 0.78 -3.70 3.04
C VAL A 65 1.28 -5.13 3.15
N ALA A 66 1.41 -5.87 2.04
CA ALA A 66 1.92 -7.24 2.03
C ALA A 66 3.35 -7.33 2.57
N GLN A 67 4.25 -6.40 2.19
CA GLN A 67 5.63 -6.37 2.67
C GLN A 67 5.71 -6.09 4.18
N VAL A 68 4.91 -5.13 4.69
CA VAL A 68 4.86 -4.85 6.13
C VAL A 68 4.31 -6.04 6.91
N MET A 69 3.20 -6.62 6.46
CA MET A 69 2.61 -7.81 7.10
C MET A 69 3.58 -8.98 7.12
N TRP A 70 4.26 -9.24 6.01
CA TRP A 70 5.27 -10.29 5.93
C TRP A 70 6.35 -10.11 7.02
N ARG A 71 6.92 -8.91 7.15
CA ARG A 71 7.95 -8.64 8.16
C ARG A 71 7.42 -8.86 9.57
N VAL A 72 6.27 -8.30 9.90
CA VAL A 72 5.66 -8.46 11.24
C VAL A 72 5.42 -9.93 11.58
N MET A 73 4.92 -10.71 10.62
CA MET A 73 4.52 -12.09 10.88
C MET A 73 5.66 -13.10 10.83
N THR A 74 6.73 -12.85 10.08
CA THR A 74 7.78 -13.84 9.82
C THR A 74 9.11 -13.52 10.47
N THR A 75 9.46 -12.24 10.64
CA THR A 75 10.78 -11.85 11.18
C THR A 75 10.74 -11.45 12.65
N GLY A 76 9.56 -11.26 13.22
CA GLY A 76 9.40 -10.74 14.58
C GLY A 76 9.72 -9.26 14.74
N ALA A 77 9.84 -8.52 13.62
CA ALA A 77 10.05 -7.08 13.64
C ALA A 77 8.94 -6.36 14.42
N SER A 78 9.30 -5.32 15.14
CA SER A 78 8.34 -4.38 15.69
C SER A 78 7.54 -3.71 14.58
N LEU A 79 6.36 -3.15 14.90
CA LEU A 79 5.55 -2.46 13.89
C LEU A 79 6.30 -1.29 13.26
N GLN A 80 7.07 -0.53 14.05
CA GLN A 80 7.84 0.60 13.56
C GLN A 80 8.98 0.17 12.63
N GLU A 81 9.77 -0.84 13.01
CA GLU A 81 10.80 -1.41 12.15
C GLU A 81 10.22 -1.94 10.83
N ALA A 82 9.05 -2.59 10.88
CA ALA A 82 8.41 -3.13 9.69
C ALA A 82 7.94 -2.06 8.71
N VAL A 83 7.41 -0.92 9.21
CA VAL A 83 6.97 0.18 8.34
C VAL A 83 8.14 1.04 7.83
N GLU A 84 9.25 1.11 8.57
CA GLU A 84 10.46 1.83 8.15
C GLU A 84 11.34 1.04 7.19
N ALA A 85 11.22 -0.28 7.17
CA ALA A 85 12.04 -1.12 6.33
C ALA A 85 11.92 -0.76 4.84
N PRO A 86 13.03 -0.85 4.08
CA PRO A 86 13.05 -0.55 2.66
C PRO A 86 12.02 -1.37 1.88
N ARG A 87 11.40 -0.75 0.86
CA ARG A 87 10.36 -1.34 0.03
C ARG A 87 10.76 -1.44 -1.42
N PHE A 88 10.03 -2.29 -2.11
CA PHE A 88 10.02 -2.33 -3.57
C PHE A 88 8.57 -2.24 -4.07
N ALA A 89 8.40 -1.86 -5.35
CA ALA A 89 7.12 -1.91 -6.03
C ALA A 89 7.30 -2.33 -7.49
N SER A 90 6.41 -3.20 -7.98
CA SER A 90 6.36 -3.61 -9.37
C SER A 90 5.26 -2.83 -10.10
N PHE A 91 5.58 -2.38 -11.31
CA PHE A 91 4.64 -1.68 -12.20
C PHE A 91 4.35 -2.48 -13.49
N ASN A 92 4.56 -3.78 -13.43
CA ASN A 92 4.38 -4.71 -14.54
C ASN A 92 2.91 -4.93 -14.93
N VAL A 93 1.96 -4.50 -14.11
CA VAL A 93 0.53 -4.57 -14.42
C VAL A 93 -0.01 -3.19 -14.78
N PRO A 94 -1.07 -3.11 -15.63
CA PRO A 94 -1.66 -1.83 -15.96
C PRO A 94 -2.16 -1.10 -14.72
N SER A 95 -1.80 0.18 -14.60
CA SER A 95 -2.28 1.05 -13.51
C SER A 95 -3.80 1.04 -13.43
N ALA A 96 -4.32 1.11 -12.21
CA ALA A 96 -5.75 1.30 -11.98
C ALA A 96 -6.26 2.64 -12.52
N PHE A 97 -5.37 3.61 -12.74
CA PHE A 97 -5.73 4.98 -13.14
C PHE A 97 -5.56 5.21 -14.63
N HIS A 98 -6.52 5.91 -15.23
CA HIS A 98 -6.43 6.33 -16.63
C HIS A 98 -5.15 7.18 -16.87
N PRO A 99 -4.40 6.97 -17.96
CA PRO A 99 -4.61 6.12 -19.14
C PRO A 99 -4.21 4.64 -18.96
N HIS A 100 -4.01 4.18 -17.73
CA HIS A 100 -3.67 2.80 -17.37
C HIS A 100 -2.29 2.34 -17.91
N PRO A 101 -1.24 3.12 -17.72
CA PRO A 101 0.09 2.73 -18.16
C PRO A 101 0.54 1.44 -17.47
N SER A 102 1.39 0.70 -18.15
CA SER A 102 2.16 -0.40 -17.57
C SER A 102 3.58 -0.33 -18.08
N ALA A 103 4.51 -0.82 -17.30
CA ALA A 103 5.91 -0.90 -17.69
C ALA A 103 6.41 -2.34 -17.48
N ASP A 104 6.67 -3.02 -18.59
CA ASP A 104 7.07 -4.43 -18.57
C ASP A 104 8.32 -4.60 -17.70
N ARG A 105 8.24 -5.54 -16.74
CA ARG A 105 9.32 -5.92 -15.83
C ARG A 105 9.90 -4.80 -14.97
N LEU A 106 9.26 -3.64 -14.89
CA LEU A 106 9.73 -2.52 -14.09
C LEU A 106 9.50 -2.79 -12.60
N VAL A 107 10.58 -2.67 -11.82
CA VAL A 107 10.58 -2.74 -10.37
C VAL A 107 11.35 -1.55 -9.82
N TYR A 108 10.72 -0.79 -8.96
CA TYR A 108 11.41 0.21 -8.15
C TYR A 108 11.82 -0.39 -6.80
N THR A 109 13.01 -0.04 -6.34
CA THR A 109 13.53 -0.43 -5.02
C THR A 109 14.00 0.80 -4.28
N GLU A 110 13.68 0.92 -3.00
CA GLU A 110 14.26 1.99 -2.18
C GLU A 110 15.76 1.78 -1.96
N GLY A 111 16.49 2.87 -1.73
CA GLY A 111 17.95 2.88 -1.57
C GLY A 111 18.48 1.95 -0.48
N GLY A 112 17.69 1.65 0.54
CA GLY A 112 18.05 0.72 1.61
C GLY A 112 18.06 -0.77 1.20
N ILE A 113 17.53 -1.13 0.03
CA ILE A 113 17.69 -2.48 -0.53
C ILE A 113 19.12 -2.59 -1.07
N ASN A 114 19.83 -3.67 -0.75
CA ASN A 114 21.25 -3.79 -1.12
C ASN A 114 21.43 -4.05 -2.63
N GLU A 115 22.60 -3.66 -3.16
CA GLU A 115 22.88 -3.76 -4.59
C GLU A 115 22.90 -5.21 -5.09
N ARG A 116 23.33 -6.15 -4.28
CA ARG A 116 23.33 -7.58 -4.64
C ARG A 116 21.91 -8.09 -4.96
N GLU A 117 20.92 -7.67 -4.17
CA GLU A 117 19.52 -8.04 -4.42
C GLU A 117 19.00 -7.40 -5.71
N ARG A 118 19.37 -6.14 -5.98
CA ARG A 118 19.05 -5.47 -7.26
C ARG A 118 19.68 -6.17 -8.45
N GLU A 119 20.96 -6.58 -8.34
CA GLU A 119 21.64 -7.34 -9.38
C GLU A 119 20.97 -8.69 -9.65
N GLN A 120 20.51 -9.39 -8.61
CA GLN A 120 19.74 -10.62 -8.77
C GLN A 120 18.42 -10.39 -9.52
N LEU A 121 17.70 -9.31 -9.22
CA LEU A 121 16.48 -8.95 -9.95
C LEU A 121 16.80 -8.64 -11.42
N ARG A 122 17.86 -7.88 -11.70
CA ARG A 122 18.31 -7.60 -13.09
C ARG A 122 18.70 -8.88 -13.82
N ALA A 123 19.39 -9.80 -13.17
CA ALA A 123 19.76 -11.10 -13.75
C ALA A 123 18.54 -11.97 -14.08
N GLN A 124 17.42 -11.78 -13.38
CA GLN A 124 16.13 -12.39 -13.67
C GLN A 124 15.33 -11.65 -14.77
N GLY A 125 15.90 -10.59 -15.33
CA GLY A 125 15.32 -9.83 -16.43
C GLY A 125 14.42 -8.66 -16.02
N HIS A 126 14.46 -8.24 -14.76
CA HIS A 126 13.74 -7.04 -14.31
C HIS A 126 14.51 -5.75 -14.69
N HIS A 127 13.77 -4.71 -15.03
CA HIS A 127 14.27 -3.34 -15.08
C HIS A 127 14.18 -2.76 -13.67
N VAL A 128 15.35 -2.59 -13.02
CA VAL A 128 15.41 -2.13 -11.63
C VAL A 128 15.82 -0.67 -11.59
N GLU A 129 14.90 0.17 -11.13
CA GLU A 129 15.10 1.57 -10.82
C GLU A 129 15.25 1.76 -9.30
N VAL A 130 15.95 2.83 -8.89
CA VAL A 130 16.21 3.08 -7.48
C VAL A 130 15.52 4.36 -7.03
N TRP A 131 14.65 4.21 -6.05
CA TRP A 131 14.04 5.31 -5.31
C TRP A 131 14.94 5.79 -4.17
N PRO A 132 14.80 7.04 -3.74
CA PRO A 132 15.33 7.48 -2.45
C PRO A 132 14.84 6.59 -1.30
N ASN A 133 15.50 6.66 -0.15
CA ASN A 133 14.95 6.08 1.07
C ASN A 133 13.68 6.84 1.48
N PHE A 134 12.71 6.12 1.99
CA PHE A 134 11.41 6.68 2.40
C PHE A 134 10.67 7.40 1.27
N GLU A 135 10.67 6.81 0.08
CA GLU A 135 10.00 7.35 -1.09
C GLU A 135 8.49 7.48 -0.87
N PHE A 136 7.94 8.65 -1.17
CA PHE A 136 6.51 8.96 -1.03
C PHE A 136 5.63 8.00 -1.84
N ASP A 137 6.06 7.63 -3.04
CA ASP A 137 5.32 6.75 -3.97
C ASP A 137 5.42 5.26 -3.60
N ALA A 138 6.30 4.88 -2.64
CA ALA A 138 6.34 3.53 -2.09
C ALA A 138 5.18 3.21 -1.13
N GLY A 139 4.24 4.14 -0.97
CA GLY A 139 3.11 4.04 -0.06
C GLY A 139 3.51 4.37 1.39
N SER A 140 2.51 4.50 2.27
CA SER A 140 2.73 4.82 3.69
C SER A 140 1.80 3.97 4.55
N VAL A 141 2.32 2.89 5.12
CA VAL A 141 1.51 1.93 5.89
C VAL A 141 1.36 2.38 7.33
N GLN A 142 0.12 2.60 7.73
CA GLN A 142 -0.24 2.78 9.14
C GLN A 142 -0.71 1.45 9.70
N THR A 143 -0.21 1.05 10.86
CA THR A 143 -0.55 -0.23 11.46
C THR A 143 -0.75 -0.14 12.95
N ILE A 144 -1.71 -0.92 13.45
CA ILE A 144 -1.96 -1.10 14.88
C ILE A 144 -1.99 -2.60 15.15
N ARG A 145 -1.40 -3.02 16.26
CA ARG A 145 -1.51 -4.37 16.81
C ARG A 145 -2.23 -4.30 18.14
N SER A 146 -3.16 -5.21 18.36
CA SER A 146 -3.80 -5.50 19.63
C SER A 146 -3.38 -6.89 20.10
N ALA A 147 -2.74 -7.00 21.26
CA ALA A 147 -2.27 -8.26 21.80
C ALA A 147 -2.33 -8.24 23.34
N PRO A 148 -2.48 -9.40 24.02
CA PRO A 148 -2.34 -9.46 25.45
C PRO A 148 -0.87 -9.27 25.87
N ASN A 149 -0.66 -8.59 27.00
CA ASN A 149 0.64 -8.56 27.69
C ASN A 149 0.83 -9.83 28.55
N SER A 150 1.93 -9.89 29.30
CA SER A 150 2.21 -11.01 30.23
C SER A 150 1.22 -11.14 31.40
N GLN A 151 0.41 -10.13 31.64
CA GLN A 151 -0.63 -10.11 32.67
C GLN A 151 -2.03 -10.41 32.09
N GLY A 152 -2.12 -10.65 30.77
CA GLY A 152 -3.38 -10.91 30.09
C GLY A 152 -4.16 -9.63 29.69
N GLU A 153 -3.61 -8.45 29.98
CA GLU A 153 -4.26 -7.19 29.63
C GLU A 153 -4.03 -6.87 28.14
N ARG A 154 -5.04 -6.33 27.47
CA ARG A 154 -4.96 -5.95 26.06
C ARG A 154 -4.13 -4.68 25.88
N VAL A 155 -3.04 -4.80 25.14
CA VAL A 155 -2.15 -3.67 24.80
C VAL A 155 -2.27 -3.35 23.32
N LEU A 156 -2.36 -2.06 23.02
CA LEU A 156 -2.29 -1.53 21.65
C LEU A 156 -0.89 -1.02 21.36
N THR A 157 -0.35 -1.39 20.20
CA THR A 157 0.91 -0.89 19.69
C THR A 157 0.66 -0.31 18.29
N ALA A 158 1.27 0.82 17.97
CA ALA A 158 1.13 1.46 16.67
C ALA A 158 2.48 1.57 15.95
N GLY A 159 2.46 1.50 14.62
CA GLY A 159 3.57 1.83 13.75
C GLY A 159 3.13 2.88 12.74
N ALA A 160 3.87 3.98 12.64
CA ALA A 160 3.59 5.08 11.74
C ALA A 160 4.71 5.21 10.70
N ASP A 161 4.36 5.09 9.45
CA ASP A 161 5.28 5.10 8.32
C ASP A 161 5.78 6.52 8.04
N PRO A 162 7.10 6.76 8.06
CA PRO A 162 7.67 8.11 7.86
C PRO A 162 7.61 8.60 6.41
N ARG A 163 7.22 7.77 5.44
CA ARG A 163 7.12 8.18 4.02
C ARG A 163 6.07 9.26 3.79
N ARG A 164 5.11 9.42 4.72
CA ARG A 164 4.15 10.53 4.74
C ARG A 164 3.96 11.01 6.17
N LEU A 165 3.48 12.24 6.33
CA LEU A 165 3.19 12.77 7.66
C LEU A 165 2.14 11.90 8.38
N ALA A 166 2.60 11.18 9.38
CA ALA A 166 1.79 10.31 10.22
C ALA A 166 2.46 10.13 11.59
N TYR A 167 1.67 9.82 12.60
CA TYR A 167 2.17 9.43 13.92
C TYR A 167 1.20 8.43 14.55
N GLY A 168 1.72 7.51 15.37
CA GLY A 168 0.96 6.54 16.12
C GLY A 168 0.66 7.06 17.52
N LEU A 169 -0.60 6.98 17.93
CA LEU A 169 -1.03 7.20 19.32
C LEU A 169 -1.67 5.93 19.83
N ALA A 170 -1.22 5.44 20.98
CA ALA A 170 -1.80 4.31 21.69
C ALA A 170 -2.03 4.70 23.16
N ARG A 171 -3.14 4.22 23.74
CA ARG A 171 -3.48 4.33 25.16
C ARG A 171 -3.78 2.95 25.70
#